data_0c749be271a6afe78c8e32fe9fc237d6
#
_entry.id   0c749be271a6afe78c8e32fe9fc237d6
#
_cell.length_a   1.000
_cell.length_b   1.000
_cell.length_c   1.000
_cell.angle_alpha   90.00
_cell.angle_beta   90.00
_cell.angle_gamma   90.00
#
_symmetry.space_group_name_H-M   'P 1'
#
loop_
_entity.id
_entity.type
_entity.pdbx_description
1 polymer ?
#
loop_
_entity_poly.entity_id
_entity_poly.type
_entity_poly.pdbx_seq_one_letter_code
_entity_poly.pdbx_strand_id
1 'polypeptide(L)'
;MMGKATRDAYGEALKELGAVNPDIVVLDADLSASTKTQVFAKAYPDRFFDTGIAEGNMMGVAAGLAAAGKIPFASTFAVFGAGRAYEQIRNSICYPKLNVKVAVTHSGLTVGEDGATHQMLEDITLMRALPNMTVVVPADAAETKAVIKWAADYYGPVYIRMGRAKCDDICPEDYTFNPGVSYEAVSGNDVTIIACGIMVAKAVKAAEFLKEKGISARVINMSSIKPIDEKAILKAAEETGAILTCEEHTVKGGLGGAVAEVLCLHKPVPMAMIGTEDTFGESGTADDLLEKYGLTAEHIAEEAETLIARK
;
A
#
# COMPACT_ATOMS: atom_id res chain seq x y z
N MET A 1 9.55 -16.19 7.63
CA MET A 1 10.96 -15.67 7.67
C MET A 1 10.90 -14.19 7.34
N MET A 2 11.73 -13.36 7.99
CA MET A 2 11.76 -11.93 7.65
C MET A 2 12.28 -11.77 6.21
N GLY A 3 11.41 -11.38 5.32
CA GLY A 3 11.70 -11.24 3.90
C GLY A 3 12.40 -9.92 3.55
N LYS A 4 12.17 -9.44 2.34
CA LYS A 4 12.76 -8.22 1.79
C LYS A 4 11.81 -7.03 1.97
N ALA A 5 12.33 -5.81 2.11
CA ALA A 5 11.50 -4.62 2.09
C ALA A 5 10.86 -4.41 0.70
N THR A 6 9.62 -3.92 0.66
CA THR A 6 8.91 -3.66 -0.60
C THR A 6 9.66 -2.69 -1.52
N ARG A 7 10.33 -1.66 -0.96
CA ARG A 7 11.18 -0.75 -1.74
C ARG A 7 12.38 -1.43 -2.42
N ASP A 8 12.96 -2.47 -1.79
CA ASP A 8 14.09 -3.19 -2.39
C ASP A 8 13.60 -4.03 -3.58
N ALA A 9 12.45 -4.70 -3.44
CA ALA A 9 11.78 -5.43 -4.53
C ALA A 9 11.38 -4.49 -5.68
N TYR A 10 10.94 -3.27 -5.38
CA TYR A 10 10.65 -2.22 -6.36
C TYR A 10 11.86 -1.88 -7.21
N GLY A 11 13.00 -1.57 -6.60
CA GLY A 11 14.23 -1.24 -7.36
C GLY A 11 14.69 -2.36 -8.28
N GLU A 12 14.57 -3.62 -7.84
CA GLU A 12 14.87 -4.80 -8.67
C GLU A 12 13.88 -4.94 -9.84
N ALA A 13 12.58 -4.85 -9.57
CA ALA A 13 11.54 -4.95 -10.59
C ALA A 13 11.68 -3.86 -11.67
N LEU A 14 12.02 -2.62 -11.28
CA LEU A 14 12.29 -1.55 -12.25
C LEU A 14 13.45 -1.89 -13.17
N LYS A 15 14.55 -2.43 -12.62
CA LYS A 15 15.70 -2.85 -13.44
C LYS A 15 15.33 -3.97 -14.42
N GLU A 16 14.56 -4.96 -13.96
CA GLU A 16 14.08 -6.07 -14.80
C GLU A 16 13.19 -5.55 -15.93
N LEU A 17 12.24 -4.67 -15.63
CA LEU A 17 11.35 -4.05 -16.62
C LEU A 17 12.09 -3.15 -17.61
N GLY A 18 13.06 -2.39 -17.13
CA GLY A 18 13.90 -1.53 -17.98
C GLY A 18 14.68 -2.29 -19.04
N ALA A 19 14.98 -3.57 -18.80
CA ALA A 19 15.64 -4.44 -19.78
C ALA A 19 14.74 -4.81 -20.98
N VAL A 20 13.42 -4.89 -20.75
CA VAL A 20 12.47 -5.40 -21.75
C VAL A 20 11.57 -4.32 -22.35
N ASN A 21 11.45 -3.16 -21.68
CA ASN A 21 10.61 -2.06 -22.14
C ASN A 21 11.39 -0.72 -22.15
N PRO A 22 11.74 -0.17 -23.34
CA PRO A 22 12.51 1.07 -23.48
C PRO A 22 11.69 2.33 -23.18
N ASP A 23 10.36 2.22 -23.06
CA ASP A 23 9.50 3.37 -22.74
C ASP A 23 9.42 3.64 -21.25
N ILE A 24 9.88 2.72 -20.42
CA ILE A 24 9.98 2.95 -18.98
C ILE A 24 11.08 3.96 -18.69
N VAL A 25 10.73 5.02 -18.00
CA VAL A 25 11.61 6.05 -17.46
C VAL A 25 11.36 6.19 -15.96
N VAL A 26 12.39 6.51 -15.20
CA VAL A 26 12.30 6.63 -13.74
C VAL A 26 12.73 8.02 -13.32
N LEU A 27 11.92 8.65 -12.47
CA LEU A 27 12.21 9.95 -11.88
C LEU A 27 12.35 9.83 -10.37
N ASP A 28 13.23 10.62 -9.79
CA ASP A 28 13.42 10.70 -8.34
C ASP A 28 13.63 12.16 -7.91
N ALA A 29 13.38 12.45 -6.64
CA ALA A 29 13.56 13.78 -6.06
C ALA A 29 14.69 13.76 -5.01
N ASP A 30 15.92 13.44 -5.44
CA ASP A 30 17.16 13.38 -4.64
C ASP A 30 17.13 12.34 -3.50
N LEU A 31 16.36 11.26 -3.68
CA LEU A 31 16.21 10.19 -2.68
C LEU A 31 16.51 8.79 -3.25
N SER A 32 17.15 8.70 -4.41
CA SER A 32 17.31 7.47 -5.19
C SER A 32 17.97 6.30 -4.43
N ALA A 33 18.86 6.58 -3.49
CA ALA A 33 19.46 5.55 -2.62
C ALA A 33 18.42 4.97 -1.64
N SER A 34 17.51 5.79 -1.14
CA SER A 34 16.47 5.41 -0.18
C SER A 34 15.28 4.74 -0.85
N THR A 35 14.79 5.27 -1.95
CA THR A 35 13.70 4.73 -2.77
C THR A 35 14.10 3.48 -3.56
N LYS A 36 15.40 3.22 -3.70
CA LYS A 36 16.03 2.16 -4.51
C LYS A 36 15.97 2.37 -6.02
N THR A 37 15.52 3.51 -6.49
CA THR A 37 15.56 3.87 -7.92
C THR A 37 16.97 3.95 -8.47
N GLN A 38 18.00 4.14 -7.63
CA GLN A 38 19.41 4.05 -8.01
C GLN A 38 19.78 2.72 -8.70
N VAL A 39 19.03 1.64 -8.46
CA VAL A 39 19.24 0.33 -9.11
C VAL A 39 18.94 0.44 -10.60
N PHE A 40 17.86 1.14 -10.96
CA PHE A 40 17.52 1.48 -12.34
C PHE A 40 18.49 2.50 -12.93
N ALA A 41 18.80 3.57 -12.19
CA ALA A 41 19.73 4.62 -12.62
C ALA A 41 21.11 4.08 -13.06
N LYS A 42 21.66 3.13 -12.31
CA LYS A 42 22.93 2.48 -12.64
C LYS A 42 22.86 1.62 -13.90
N ALA A 43 21.72 1.01 -14.18
CA ALA A 43 21.53 0.14 -15.34
C ALA A 43 21.15 0.93 -16.60
N TYR A 44 20.38 2.01 -16.45
CA TYR A 44 19.81 2.79 -17.56
C TYR A 44 19.91 4.30 -17.28
N PRO A 45 21.13 4.89 -17.23
CA PRO A 45 21.34 6.30 -16.85
C PRO A 45 20.61 7.28 -17.78
N ASP A 46 20.48 6.97 -19.07
CA ASP A 46 19.80 7.84 -20.05
C ASP A 46 18.26 7.86 -19.90
N ARG A 47 17.71 7.02 -19.03
CA ARG A 47 16.28 6.92 -18.75
C ARG A 47 15.95 7.22 -17.28
N PHE A 48 16.91 7.73 -16.53
CA PHE A 48 16.77 8.15 -15.15
C PHE A 48 16.92 9.67 -15.04
N PHE A 49 16.01 10.31 -14.32
CA PHE A 49 15.97 11.76 -14.14
C PHE A 49 15.86 12.10 -12.65
N ASP A 50 16.91 12.69 -12.09
CA ASP A 50 16.84 13.29 -10.77
C ASP A 50 16.43 14.75 -10.92
N THR A 51 15.33 15.12 -10.28
CA THR A 51 14.77 16.49 -10.36
C THR A 51 15.21 17.39 -9.21
N GLY A 52 16.07 16.86 -8.33
CA GLY A 52 16.41 17.50 -7.06
C GLY A 52 15.21 17.48 -6.09
N ILE A 53 15.32 18.18 -4.97
CA ILE A 53 14.28 18.26 -3.93
C ILE A 53 13.11 19.14 -4.43
N ALA A 54 12.39 18.66 -5.46
CA ALA A 54 11.35 19.42 -6.16
C ALA A 54 10.21 18.49 -6.65
N GLU A 55 9.49 17.87 -5.73
CA GLU A 55 8.51 16.82 -6.01
C GLU A 55 7.35 17.29 -6.90
N GLY A 56 6.89 18.53 -6.73
CA GLY A 56 5.88 19.14 -7.63
C GLY A 56 6.39 19.23 -9.07
N ASN A 57 7.66 19.64 -9.27
CA ASN A 57 8.31 19.67 -10.57
C ASN A 57 8.45 18.23 -11.13
N MET A 58 8.88 17.27 -10.31
CA MET A 58 9.01 15.86 -10.70
C MET A 58 7.69 15.33 -11.26
N MET A 59 6.56 15.58 -10.58
CA MET A 59 5.25 15.13 -11.05
C MET A 59 4.82 15.83 -12.35
N GLY A 60 5.16 17.11 -12.52
CA GLY A 60 4.95 17.84 -13.77
C GLY A 60 5.77 17.26 -14.94
N VAL A 61 7.06 16.95 -14.71
CA VAL A 61 7.93 16.32 -15.70
C VAL A 61 7.42 14.92 -16.04
N ALA A 62 7.03 14.11 -15.04
CA ALA A 62 6.44 12.79 -15.26
C ALA A 62 5.16 12.87 -16.12
N ALA A 63 4.29 13.86 -15.85
CA ALA A 63 3.10 14.09 -16.67
C ALA A 63 3.45 14.41 -18.12
N GLY A 64 4.45 15.27 -18.37
CA GLY A 64 4.94 15.62 -19.69
C GLY A 64 5.53 14.41 -20.44
N LEU A 65 6.33 13.59 -19.77
CA LEU A 65 6.90 12.35 -20.34
C LEU A 65 5.78 11.34 -20.69
N ALA A 66 4.77 11.20 -19.84
CA ALA A 66 3.62 10.35 -20.14
C ALA A 66 2.81 10.86 -21.33
N ALA A 67 2.61 12.17 -21.46
CA ALA A 67 1.96 12.77 -22.61
C ALA A 67 2.75 12.57 -23.91
N ALA A 68 4.09 12.43 -23.80
CA ALA A 68 4.98 12.10 -24.91
C ALA A 68 5.10 10.57 -25.19
N GLY A 69 4.28 9.73 -24.51
CA GLY A 69 4.22 8.29 -24.76
C GLY A 69 5.15 7.44 -23.91
N LYS A 70 5.84 8.01 -22.91
CA LYS A 70 6.66 7.25 -21.96
C LYS A 70 5.83 6.68 -20.81
N ILE A 71 6.42 5.76 -20.08
CA ILE A 71 5.85 5.13 -18.87
C ILE A 71 6.69 5.57 -17.65
N PRO A 72 6.45 6.76 -17.11
CA PRO A 72 7.21 7.27 -15.98
C PRO A 72 6.81 6.62 -14.66
N PHE A 73 7.80 6.15 -13.91
CA PHE A 73 7.74 5.82 -12.49
C PHE A 73 8.37 6.99 -11.71
N ALA A 74 7.55 7.77 -11.04
CA ALA A 74 7.97 8.93 -10.25
C ALA A 74 8.05 8.54 -8.78
N SER A 75 9.23 8.65 -8.16
CA SER A 75 9.55 8.11 -6.85
C SER A 75 10.09 9.16 -5.89
N THR A 76 9.57 9.13 -4.68
CA THR A 76 10.01 9.91 -3.53
C THR A 76 9.43 9.27 -2.26
N PHE A 77 9.57 9.88 -1.09
CA PHE A 77 8.85 9.44 0.11
C PHE A 77 7.35 9.77 0.00
N ALA A 78 6.51 8.94 0.62
CA ALA A 78 5.06 9.08 0.54
C ALA A 78 4.58 10.48 0.97
N VAL A 79 5.14 11.03 2.06
CA VAL A 79 4.78 12.35 2.57
C VAL A 79 5.07 13.47 1.56
N PHE A 80 6.11 13.34 0.77
CA PHE A 80 6.48 14.34 -0.22
C PHE A 80 5.71 14.13 -1.55
N GLY A 81 5.52 12.88 -1.97
CA GLY A 81 4.73 12.55 -3.15
C GLY A 81 3.25 12.88 -2.98
N ALA A 82 2.60 12.25 -2.00
CA ALA A 82 1.18 12.43 -1.76
C ALA A 82 0.82 13.77 -1.11
N GLY A 83 1.67 14.28 -0.20
CA GLY A 83 1.41 15.54 0.49
C GLY A 83 1.82 16.76 -0.35
N ARG A 84 3.12 16.93 -0.58
CA ARG A 84 3.68 18.15 -1.21
C ARG A 84 3.28 18.31 -2.67
N ALA A 85 3.21 17.22 -3.44
CA ALA A 85 2.90 17.24 -4.87
C ALA A 85 1.44 16.85 -5.19
N TYR A 86 0.52 16.88 -4.21
CA TYR A 86 -0.88 16.44 -4.37
C TYR A 86 -1.60 17.16 -5.53
N GLU A 87 -1.44 18.48 -5.64
CA GLU A 87 -2.09 19.28 -6.67
C GLU A 87 -1.62 18.86 -8.07
N GLN A 88 -0.33 18.65 -8.28
CA GLN A 88 0.23 18.21 -9.56
C GLN A 88 -0.24 16.81 -9.92
N ILE A 89 -0.33 15.88 -8.96
CA ILE A 89 -0.89 14.55 -9.17
C ILE A 89 -2.36 14.67 -9.59
N ARG A 90 -3.15 15.50 -8.89
CA ARG A 90 -4.56 15.71 -9.18
C ARG A 90 -4.79 16.30 -10.58
N ASN A 91 -4.16 17.43 -10.88
CA ASN A 91 -4.46 18.22 -12.07
C ASN A 91 -3.64 17.82 -13.30
N SER A 92 -2.37 17.46 -13.11
CA SER A 92 -1.49 17.15 -14.24
C SER A 92 -1.46 15.66 -14.60
N ILE A 93 -1.86 14.78 -13.67
CA ILE A 93 -1.82 13.32 -13.89
C ILE A 93 -3.21 12.71 -13.92
N CYS A 94 -4.00 12.87 -12.83
CA CYS A 94 -5.30 12.19 -12.71
C CYS A 94 -6.37 12.78 -13.62
N TYR A 95 -6.47 14.12 -13.72
CA TYR A 95 -7.48 14.77 -14.52
C TYR A 95 -7.39 14.41 -16.02
N PRO A 96 -6.20 14.48 -16.65
CA PRO A 96 -6.01 14.06 -18.05
C PRO A 96 -5.83 12.53 -18.22
N LYS A 97 -5.88 11.73 -17.15
CA LYS A 97 -5.69 10.27 -17.16
C LYS A 97 -4.34 9.81 -17.73
N LEU A 98 -3.27 10.54 -17.42
CA LEU A 98 -1.94 10.20 -17.93
C LEU A 98 -1.37 8.92 -17.30
N ASN A 99 -0.55 8.23 -18.07
CA ASN A 99 0.06 6.95 -17.71
C ASN A 99 1.27 7.12 -16.78
N VAL A 100 1.07 7.71 -15.59
CA VAL A 100 2.13 7.95 -14.59
C VAL A 100 1.97 6.98 -13.41
N LYS A 101 3.08 6.37 -12.98
CA LYS A 101 3.17 5.54 -11.78
C LYS A 101 3.80 6.38 -10.67
N VAL A 102 2.99 6.84 -9.74
CA VAL A 102 3.42 7.53 -8.52
C VAL A 102 3.82 6.45 -7.51
N ALA A 103 5.08 6.06 -7.55
CA ALA A 103 5.61 4.92 -6.79
C ALA A 103 6.40 5.43 -5.57
N VAL A 104 5.71 5.57 -4.45
CA VAL A 104 6.29 6.13 -3.22
C VAL A 104 6.80 5.06 -2.27
N THR A 105 7.80 5.43 -1.47
CA THR A 105 8.33 4.60 -0.40
C THR A 105 8.24 5.35 0.94
N HIS A 106 8.66 4.73 2.04
CA HIS A 106 8.65 5.36 3.36
C HIS A 106 7.26 5.85 3.78
N SER A 107 6.24 5.03 3.55
CA SER A 107 4.89 5.27 4.05
C SER A 107 4.73 4.73 5.48
N GLY A 108 3.81 5.31 6.24
CA GLY A 108 3.41 4.83 7.56
C GLY A 108 4.38 5.18 8.70
N LEU A 109 4.14 4.57 9.85
CA LEU A 109 4.94 4.74 11.07
C LEU A 109 6.33 4.10 10.96
N THR A 110 6.46 3.01 10.17
CA THR A 110 7.70 2.24 10.01
C THR A 110 8.80 2.96 9.21
N VAL A 111 8.56 4.22 8.84
CA VAL A 111 9.65 5.16 8.52
C VAL A 111 10.63 5.26 9.68
N GLY A 112 10.12 5.23 10.90
CA GLY A 112 10.93 5.08 12.09
C GLY A 112 11.48 6.40 12.61
N GLU A 113 12.80 6.47 12.77
CA GLU A 113 13.53 7.52 13.48
C GLU A 113 13.35 8.92 12.88
N ASP A 114 13.06 9.01 11.59
CA ASP A 114 12.83 10.31 10.90
C ASP A 114 11.58 11.05 11.45
N GLY A 115 10.67 10.32 12.08
CA GLY A 115 9.55 10.87 12.84
C GLY A 115 8.42 11.45 12.02
N ALA A 116 7.52 12.17 12.70
CA ALA A 116 6.24 12.65 12.17
C ALA A 116 6.33 13.46 10.87
N THR A 117 7.42 14.18 10.62
CA THR A 117 7.59 14.98 9.40
C THR A 117 7.83 14.15 8.15
N HIS A 118 8.15 12.85 8.30
CA HIS A 118 8.44 11.92 7.23
C HIS A 118 7.45 10.74 7.17
N GLN A 119 6.77 10.50 8.28
CA GLN A 119 5.73 9.46 8.38
C GLN A 119 4.44 9.95 7.70
N MET A 120 4.02 9.25 6.67
CA MET A 120 2.78 9.57 5.95
C MET A 120 1.68 8.60 6.36
N LEU A 121 0.66 9.12 7.04
CA LEU A 121 -0.44 8.34 7.61
C LEU A 121 -1.79 8.61 6.92
N GLU A 122 -1.86 9.48 5.92
CA GLU A 122 -3.09 9.92 5.26
C GLU A 122 -3.07 9.78 3.73
N ASP A 123 -2.02 9.22 3.17
CA ASP A 123 -1.81 9.12 1.72
C ASP A 123 -2.84 8.23 0.99
N ILE A 124 -3.27 7.13 1.60
CA ILE A 124 -4.31 6.28 1.02
C ILE A 124 -5.61 7.08 0.88
N THR A 125 -6.00 7.83 1.91
CA THR A 125 -7.17 8.70 1.90
C THR A 125 -7.10 9.73 0.78
N LEU A 126 -5.97 10.45 0.68
CA LEU A 126 -5.77 11.49 -0.33
C LEU A 126 -5.84 10.92 -1.74
N MET A 127 -5.17 9.80 -1.98
CA MET A 127 -5.11 9.20 -3.32
C MET A 127 -6.40 8.50 -3.71
N ARG A 128 -7.12 7.86 -2.76
CA ARG A 128 -8.46 7.29 -3.01
C ARG A 128 -9.45 8.34 -3.47
N ALA A 129 -9.39 9.56 -2.93
CA ALA A 129 -10.30 10.64 -3.27
C ALA A 129 -10.13 11.14 -4.72
N LEU A 130 -8.98 10.90 -5.35
CA LEU A 130 -8.73 11.38 -6.72
C LEU A 130 -9.45 10.52 -7.76
N PRO A 131 -10.30 11.12 -8.64
CA PRO A 131 -10.83 10.41 -9.81
C PRO A 131 -9.70 9.83 -10.68
N ASN A 132 -9.95 8.68 -11.28
CA ASN A 132 -9.04 7.95 -12.19
C ASN A 132 -7.79 7.35 -11.53
N MET A 133 -7.42 7.72 -10.29
CA MET A 133 -6.29 7.12 -9.59
C MET A 133 -6.60 5.68 -9.18
N THR A 134 -5.72 4.74 -9.53
CA THR A 134 -5.67 3.40 -8.94
C THR A 134 -4.73 3.43 -7.73
N VAL A 135 -5.12 2.82 -6.60
CA VAL A 135 -4.35 2.84 -5.34
C VAL A 135 -4.02 1.42 -4.91
N VAL A 136 -2.73 1.12 -4.79
CA VAL A 136 -2.23 -0.23 -4.46
C VAL A 136 -1.21 -0.18 -3.32
N VAL A 137 -1.35 -1.10 -2.35
CA VAL A 137 -0.52 -1.22 -1.15
C VAL A 137 -0.03 -2.67 -1.03
N PRO A 138 1.05 -3.06 -1.70
CA PRO A 138 1.54 -4.44 -1.67
C PRO A 138 2.03 -4.85 -0.27
N ALA A 139 1.76 -6.11 0.10
CA ALA A 139 2.09 -6.66 1.42
C ALA A 139 3.57 -7.06 1.55
N ASP A 140 4.17 -7.57 0.47
CA ASP A 140 5.52 -8.14 0.48
C ASP A 140 6.29 -7.93 -0.82
N ALA A 141 7.47 -8.54 -0.91
CA ALA A 141 8.36 -8.43 -2.05
C ALA A 141 7.80 -9.11 -3.32
N ALA A 142 7.14 -10.26 -3.19
CA ALA A 142 6.57 -11.00 -4.31
C ALA A 142 5.41 -10.21 -4.92
N GLU A 143 4.49 -9.75 -4.07
CA GLU A 143 3.38 -8.91 -4.51
C GLU A 143 3.87 -7.58 -5.10
N THR A 144 4.91 -6.95 -4.51
CA THR A 144 5.48 -5.72 -5.06
C THR A 144 5.97 -5.93 -6.50
N LYS A 145 6.73 -6.99 -6.77
CA LYS A 145 7.19 -7.29 -8.14
C LYS A 145 6.03 -7.51 -9.11
N ALA A 146 4.99 -8.23 -8.68
CA ALA A 146 3.79 -8.45 -9.49
C ALA A 146 3.04 -7.14 -9.77
N VAL A 147 2.88 -6.26 -8.77
CA VAL A 147 2.26 -4.93 -8.90
C VAL A 147 3.04 -4.05 -9.87
N ILE A 148 4.38 -3.99 -9.76
CA ILE A 148 5.20 -3.16 -10.64
C ILE A 148 5.15 -3.65 -12.09
N LYS A 149 5.16 -4.97 -12.31
CA LYS A 149 4.99 -5.56 -13.64
C LYS A 149 3.60 -5.23 -14.22
N TRP A 150 2.54 -5.44 -13.47
CA TRP A 150 1.20 -5.07 -13.88
C TRP A 150 1.07 -3.58 -14.17
N ALA A 151 1.63 -2.72 -13.30
CA ALA A 151 1.55 -1.28 -13.46
C ALA A 151 2.23 -0.79 -14.75
N ALA A 152 3.30 -1.43 -15.21
CA ALA A 152 3.96 -1.11 -16.47
C ALA A 152 3.05 -1.35 -17.69
N ASP A 153 2.21 -2.38 -17.63
CA ASP A 153 1.29 -2.73 -18.71
C ASP A 153 -0.07 -2.00 -18.63
N TYR A 154 -0.42 -1.48 -17.45
CA TYR A 154 -1.68 -0.76 -17.22
C TYR A 154 -1.59 0.69 -17.69
N TYR A 155 -2.51 1.14 -18.55
CA TYR A 155 -2.60 2.54 -18.97
C TYR A 155 -3.46 3.36 -18.02
N GLY A 156 -2.85 4.29 -17.32
CA GLY A 156 -3.52 5.18 -16.38
C GLY A 156 -2.67 5.51 -15.14
N PRO A 157 -3.14 6.45 -14.32
CA PRO A 157 -2.44 6.83 -13.10
C PRO A 157 -2.55 5.73 -12.04
N VAL A 158 -1.42 5.38 -11.42
CA VAL A 158 -1.34 4.40 -10.33
C VAL A 158 -0.52 4.98 -9.20
N TYR A 159 -1.07 4.96 -7.99
CA TYR A 159 -0.34 5.20 -6.75
C TYR A 159 0.06 3.87 -6.13
N ILE A 160 1.36 3.64 -5.96
CA ILE A 160 1.92 2.43 -5.39
C ILE A 160 2.59 2.79 -4.07
N ARG A 161 2.04 2.30 -2.97
CA ARG A 161 2.46 2.61 -1.61
C ARG A 161 3.39 1.55 -1.06
N MET A 162 4.63 1.90 -0.78
CA MET A 162 5.65 0.97 -0.29
C MET A 162 6.28 1.45 1.02
N GLY A 163 6.67 0.51 1.88
CA GLY A 163 7.32 0.78 3.15
C GLY A 163 8.85 0.83 3.07
N ARG A 164 9.47 1.28 4.18
CA ARG A 164 10.92 1.24 4.43
C ARG A 164 11.35 -0.07 5.08
N ALA A 165 10.56 -0.55 6.03
CA ALA A 165 10.86 -1.72 6.84
C ALA A 165 10.83 -3.02 6.02
N LYS A 166 11.55 -4.03 6.47
CA LYS A 166 11.39 -5.39 5.95
C LYS A 166 10.03 -5.94 6.38
N CYS A 167 9.44 -6.78 5.53
CA CYS A 167 8.18 -7.45 5.80
C CYS A 167 8.34 -8.96 5.61
N ASP A 168 7.49 -9.74 6.27
CA ASP A 168 7.45 -11.19 6.07
C ASP A 168 6.81 -11.53 4.72
N ASP A 169 7.24 -12.65 4.14
CA ASP A 169 6.71 -13.15 2.88
C ASP A 169 5.32 -13.77 3.13
N ILE A 170 4.33 -13.31 2.41
CA ILE A 170 2.92 -13.71 2.49
C ILE A 170 2.44 -14.33 1.18
N CYS A 171 2.75 -13.68 0.06
CA CYS A 171 2.33 -14.12 -1.26
C CYS A 171 3.32 -15.18 -1.81
N PRO A 172 2.86 -16.14 -2.62
CA PRO A 172 3.76 -17.06 -3.31
C PRO A 172 4.68 -16.33 -4.29
N GLU A 173 5.85 -16.90 -4.59
CA GLU A 173 6.85 -16.28 -5.46
C GLU A 173 6.33 -16.00 -6.89
N ASP A 174 5.38 -16.81 -7.37
CA ASP A 174 4.73 -16.70 -8.67
C ASP A 174 3.41 -15.92 -8.64
N TYR A 175 3.20 -15.14 -7.56
CA TYR A 175 1.98 -14.34 -7.40
C TYR A 175 1.72 -13.43 -8.60
N THR A 176 0.46 -13.38 -9.02
CA THR A 176 -0.03 -12.51 -10.09
C THR A 176 -1.02 -11.50 -9.53
N PHE A 177 -0.72 -10.21 -9.68
CA PHE A 177 -1.59 -9.14 -9.24
C PHE A 177 -2.66 -8.82 -10.28
N ASN A 178 -3.91 -8.66 -9.80
CA ASN A 178 -5.04 -8.15 -10.57
C ASN A 178 -5.74 -7.05 -9.76
N PRO A 179 -5.95 -5.84 -10.31
CA PRO A 179 -6.61 -4.76 -9.58
C PRO A 179 -8.06 -5.13 -9.23
N GLY A 180 -8.46 -4.84 -8.00
CA GLY A 180 -9.80 -5.18 -7.51
C GLY A 180 -10.02 -6.67 -7.22
N VAL A 181 -8.93 -7.46 -7.13
CA VAL A 181 -8.97 -8.86 -6.69
C VAL A 181 -8.03 -9.01 -5.49
N SER A 182 -8.59 -9.46 -4.37
CA SER A 182 -7.86 -9.69 -3.13
C SER A 182 -7.28 -11.11 -3.05
N TYR A 183 -6.34 -11.32 -2.11
CA TYR A 183 -5.75 -12.62 -1.84
C TYR A 183 -6.15 -13.12 -0.44
N GLU A 184 -6.79 -14.30 -0.36
CA GLU A 184 -7.10 -14.94 0.91
C GLU A 184 -5.84 -15.65 1.43
N ALA A 185 -5.17 -15.04 2.42
CA ALA A 185 -3.94 -15.58 2.99
C ALA A 185 -4.22 -16.69 4.03
N VAL A 186 -5.34 -16.59 4.75
CA VAL A 186 -5.79 -17.60 5.73
C VAL A 186 -7.30 -17.77 5.59
N SER A 187 -7.77 -19.01 5.50
CA SER A 187 -9.20 -19.32 5.49
C SER A 187 -9.77 -19.41 6.90
N GLY A 188 -11.00 -18.93 7.11
CA GLY A 188 -11.68 -18.96 8.40
C GLY A 188 -13.15 -18.55 8.31
N ASN A 189 -13.92 -18.84 9.39
CA ASN A 189 -15.38 -18.72 9.38
C ASN A 189 -15.95 -17.88 10.53
N ASP A 190 -15.16 -17.49 11.55
CA ASP A 190 -15.66 -16.79 12.72
C ASP A 190 -15.53 -15.27 12.60
N VAL A 191 -14.51 -14.76 11.97
CA VAL A 191 -14.25 -13.33 11.74
C VAL A 191 -13.38 -13.18 10.50
N THR A 192 -13.53 -12.08 9.77
CA THR A 192 -12.60 -11.74 8.68
C THR A 192 -11.74 -10.54 9.07
N ILE A 193 -10.43 -10.69 8.94
CA ILE A 193 -9.44 -9.63 9.08
C ILE A 193 -8.99 -9.23 7.68
N ILE A 194 -9.28 -7.98 7.28
CA ILE A 194 -8.89 -7.42 5.98
C ILE A 194 -7.71 -6.48 6.24
N ALA A 195 -6.56 -6.76 5.65
CA ALA A 195 -5.35 -5.98 5.86
C ALA A 195 -4.67 -5.58 4.55
N CYS A 196 -3.82 -4.57 4.58
CA CYS A 196 -2.96 -4.18 3.46
C CYS A 196 -1.54 -3.87 3.93
N GLY A 197 -0.58 -3.91 3.00
CA GLY A 197 0.82 -3.63 3.32
C GLY A 197 1.37 -4.56 4.41
N ILE A 198 2.25 -4.01 5.25
CA ILE A 198 2.90 -4.78 6.32
C ILE A 198 1.92 -5.37 7.35
N MET A 199 0.71 -4.83 7.45
CA MET A 199 -0.30 -5.31 8.40
C MET A 199 -0.85 -6.69 8.03
N VAL A 200 -0.66 -7.15 6.80
CA VAL A 200 -1.10 -8.50 6.39
C VAL A 200 -0.35 -9.59 7.17
N ALA A 201 0.97 -9.43 7.33
CA ALA A 201 1.77 -10.37 8.13
C ALA A 201 1.34 -10.38 9.61
N LYS A 202 1.02 -9.20 10.17
CA LYS A 202 0.49 -9.10 11.54
C LYS A 202 -0.88 -9.76 11.66
N ALA A 203 -1.75 -9.60 10.67
CA ALA A 203 -3.07 -10.25 10.62
C ALA A 203 -2.97 -11.78 10.51
N VAL A 204 -2.04 -12.30 9.70
CA VAL A 204 -1.76 -13.76 9.63
C VAL A 204 -1.31 -14.29 10.99
N LYS A 205 -0.41 -13.57 11.67
CA LYS A 205 0.03 -13.94 13.01
C LYS A 205 -1.08 -13.87 14.05
N ALA A 206 -1.95 -12.87 13.98
CA ALA A 206 -3.15 -12.78 14.83
C ALA A 206 -4.10 -13.96 14.63
N ALA A 207 -4.28 -14.43 13.39
CA ALA A 207 -5.08 -15.61 13.09
C ALA A 207 -4.51 -16.90 13.73
N GLU A 208 -3.17 -17.01 13.86
CA GLU A 208 -2.54 -18.12 14.62
C GLU A 208 -2.91 -18.04 16.10
N PHE A 209 -2.83 -16.87 16.74
CA PHE A 209 -3.22 -16.67 18.15
C PHE A 209 -4.70 -16.96 18.40
N LEU A 210 -5.57 -16.52 17.49
CA LEU A 210 -7.01 -16.80 17.54
C LEU A 210 -7.28 -18.30 17.42
N LYS A 211 -6.55 -19.02 16.56
CA LYS A 211 -6.68 -20.47 16.38
C LYS A 211 -6.32 -21.23 17.66
N GLU A 212 -5.33 -20.80 18.43
CA GLU A 212 -5.00 -21.39 19.73
C GLU A 212 -6.16 -21.27 20.74
N LYS A 213 -7.03 -20.26 20.57
CA LYS A 213 -8.25 -20.03 21.35
C LYS A 213 -9.49 -20.69 20.75
N GLY A 214 -9.35 -21.45 19.66
CA GLY A 214 -10.45 -22.13 18.98
C GLY A 214 -11.27 -21.23 18.02
N ILE A 215 -10.75 -20.05 17.69
CA ILE A 215 -11.41 -19.10 16.78
C ILE A 215 -10.79 -19.21 15.39
N SER A 216 -11.62 -19.40 14.37
CA SER A 216 -11.24 -19.56 12.97
C SER A 216 -11.32 -18.21 12.24
N ALA A 217 -10.23 -17.44 12.25
CA ALA A 217 -10.15 -16.16 11.58
C ALA A 217 -9.74 -16.31 10.10
N ARG A 218 -10.44 -15.63 9.19
CA ARG A 218 -10.05 -15.44 7.80
C ARG A 218 -9.15 -14.21 7.68
N VAL A 219 -8.10 -14.29 6.87
CA VAL A 219 -7.24 -13.13 6.56
C VAL A 219 -7.25 -12.87 5.07
N ILE A 220 -7.62 -11.65 4.69
CA ILE A 220 -7.63 -11.17 3.31
C ILE A 220 -6.58 -10.07 3.15
N ASN A 221 -5.62 -10.29 2.26
CA ASN A 221 -4.74 -9.24 1.74
C ASN A 221 -5.50 -8.40 0.71
N MET A 222 -5.86 -7.18 1.06
CA MET A 222 -6.54 -6.22 0.21
C MET A 222 -5.54 -5.18 -0.31
N SER A 223 -4.60 -5.61 -1.13
CA SER A 223 -3.58 -4.71 -1.69
C SER A 223 -4.16 -3.68 -2.67
N SER A 224 -5.23 -4.01 -3.39
CA SER A 224 -5.96 -3.07 -4.23
C SER A 224 -7.00 -2.30 -3.41
N ILE A 225 -6.68 -1.05 -3.05
CA ILE A 225 -7.60 -0.21 -2.27
C ILE A 225 -8.61 0.50 -3.21
N LYS A 226 -8.17 0.79 -4.44
CA LYS A 226 -9.01 1.38 -5.48
C LYS A 226 -8.55 0.90 -6.86
N PRO A 227 -9.37 0.13 -7.60
CA PRO A 227 -10.66 -0.41 -7.16
C PRO A 227 -10.51 -1.40 -6.01
N ILE A 228 -11.51 -1.47 -5.12
CA ILE A 228 -11.54 -2.45 -4.03
C ILE A 228 -12.26 -3.73 -4.46
N ASP A 229 -11.92 -4.87 -3.85
CA ASP A 229 -12.62 -6.14 -4.09
C ASP A 229 -13.93 -6.20 -3.29
N GLU A 230 -14.98 -5.58 -3.83
CA GLU A 230 -16.33 -5.58 -3.23
C GLU A 230 -16.87 -7.01 -3.05
N LYS A 231 -16.58 -7.92 -4.00
CA LYS A 231 -17.08 -9.30 -3.94
C LYS A 231 -16.50 -10.06 -2.74
N ALA A 232 -15.21 -9.92 -2.50
CA ALA A 232 -14.55 -10.53 -1.34
C ALA A 232 -15.08 -9.96 -0.02
N ILE A 233 -15.31 -8.65 0.06
CA ILE A 233 -15.88 -7.99 1.24
C ILE A 233 -17.29 -8.50 1.52
N LEU A 234 -18.16 -8.56 0.51
CA LEU A 234 -19.53 -9.01 0.67
C LEU A 234 -19.61 -10.51 1.01
N LYS A 235 -18.77 -11.33 0.40
CA LYS A 235 -18.63 -12.75 0.74
C LYS A 235 -18.18 -12.92 2.21
N ALA A 236 -17.18 -12.14 2.64
CA ALA A 236 -16.72 -12.15 4.02
C ALA A 236 -17.84 -11.74 5.00
N ALA A 237 -18.60 -10.69 4.69
CA ALA A 237 -19.74 -10.26 5.49
C ALA A 237 -20.83 -11.34 5.61
N GLU A 238 -21.07 -12.10 4.55
CA GLU A 238 -22.05 -13.21 4.56
C GLU A 238 -21.59 -14.41 5.35
N GLU A 239 -20.32 -14.80 5.19
CA GLU A 239 -19.80 -16.05 5.73
C GLU A 239 -19.30 -15.91 7.16
N THR A 240 -18.69 -14.79 7.53
CA THR A 240 -18.11 -14.59 8.86
C THR A 240 -18.90 -13.63 9.75
N GLY A 241 -19.72 -12.74 9.18
CA GLY A 241 -20.63 -11.85 9.91
C GLY A 241 -19.95 -10.76 10.76
N ALA A 242 -18.62 -10.65 10.74
CA ALA A 242 -17.84 -9.61 11.42
C ALA A 242 -16.54 -9.32 10.67
N ILE A 243 -16.21 -8.05 10.49
CA ILE A 243 -15.03 -7.63 9.71
C ILE A 243 -14.17 -6.66 10.52
N LEU A 244 -12.88 -7.00 10.66
CA LEU A 244 -11.85 -6.14 11.23
C LEU A 244 -10.91 -5.68 10.11
N THR A 245 -10.62 -4.38 10.01
CA THR A 245 -9.61 -3.88 9.06
C THR A 245 -8.33 -3.48 9.77
N CYS A 246 -7.18 -3.71 9.12
CA CYS A 246 -5.87 -3.39 9.68
C CYS A 246 -5.00 -2.69 8.62
N GLU A 247 -4.57 -1.47 8.94
CA GLU A 247 -3.74 -0.65 8.05
C GLU A 247 -2.71 0.18 8.83
N GLU A 248 -1.51 0.33 8.31
CA GLU A 248 -0.49 1.25 8.83
C GLU A 248 -0.75 2.66 8.27
N HIS A 249 -1.89 3.22 8.63
CA HIS A 249 -2.44 4.47 8.12
C HIS A 249 -3.48 4.97 9.12
N THR A 250 -3.95 6.21 9.01
CA THR A 250 -5.08 6.66 9.81
C THR A 250 -6.34 5.84 9.49
N VAL A 251 -7.14 5.53 10.51
CA VAL A 251 -8.44 4.86 10.32
C VAL A 251 -9.44 5.71 9.52
N LYS A 252 -9.13 6.99 9.29
CA LYS A 252 -10.00 7.94 8.60
C LYS A 252 -9.80 7.90 7.09
N GLY A 253 -10.68 7.20 6.39
CA GLY A 253 -10.75 7.22 4.91
C GLY A 253 -9.76 6.31 4.18
N GLY A 254 -8.92 5.52 4.88
CA GLY A 254 -8.03 4.53 4.31
C GLY A 254 -8.74 3.24 3.87
N LEU A 255 -8.12 2.08 4.14
CA LEU A 255 -8.70 0.76 3.88
C LEU A 255 -10.00 0.56 4.65
N GLY A 256 -9.99 0.88 5.95
CA GLY A 256 -11.18 0.74 6.80
C GLY A 256 -12.36 1.56 6.28
N GLY A 257 -12.11 2.80 5.84
CA GLY A 257 -13.11 3.64 5.19
C GLY A 257 -13.66 3.02 3.91
N ALA A 258 -12.79 2.45 3.04
CA ALA A 258 -13.20 1.81 1.81
C ALA A 258 -14.08 0.57 2.05
N VAL A 259 -13.71 -0.26 3.02
CA VAL A 259 -14.51 -1.44 3.42
C VAL A 259 -15.86 -1.02 4.01
N ALA A 260 -15.85 -0.01 4.89
CA ALA A 260 -17.07 0.51 5.51
C ALA A 260 -18.07 1.07 4.47
N GLU A 261 -17.60 1.76 3.43
CA GLU A 261 -18.46 2.24 2.33
C GLU A 261 -19.18 1.08 1.65
N VAL A 262 -18.47 0.00 1.32
CA VAL A 262 -19.08 -1.21 0.70
C VAL A 262 -20.10 -1.86 1.64
N LEU A 263 -19.73 -2.06 2.90
CA LEU A 263 -20.61 -2.69 3.88
C LEU A 263 -21.87 -1.86 4.13
N CYS A 264 -21.73 -0.57 4.31
CA CYS A 264 -22.85 0.33 4.57
C CYS A 264 -23.87 0.33 3.43
N LEU A 265 -23.39 0.27 2.18
CA LEU A 265 -24.26 0.31 1.00
C LEU A 265 -24.94 -1.03 0.68
N HIS A 266 -24.31 -2.16 1.04
CA HIS A 266 -24.77 -3.46 0.55
C HIS A 266 -25.10 -4.48 1.65
N LYS A 267 -24.23 -4.63 2.66
CA LYS A 267 -24.39 -5.66 3.71
C LYS A 267 -23.79 -5.19 5.05
N PRO A 268 -24.47 -4.36 5.84
CA PRO A 268 -23.98 -3.94 7.14
C PRO A 268 -23.77 -5.12 8.09
N VAL A 269 -22.58 -5.22 8.68
CA VAL A 269 -22.20 -6.18 9.71
C VAL A 269 -21.35 -5.46 10.78
N PRO A 270 -21.20 -6.00 12.01
CA PRO A 270 -20.25 -5.47 12.97
C PRO A 270 -18.85 -5.30 12.35
N MET A 271 -18.31 -4.10 12.49
CA MET A 271 -16.99 -3.75 11.95
C MET A 271 -16.17 -3.01 13.01
N ALA A 272 -14.86 -3.26 12.99
CA ALA A 272 -13.85 -2.49 13.73
C ALA A 272 -12.66 -2.18 12.80
N MET A 273 -11.87 -1.18 13.18
CA MET A 273 -10.73 -0.71 12.40
C MET A 273 -9.51 -0.58 13.29
N ILE A 274 -8.37 -1.11 12.86
CA ILE A 274 -7.05 -0.91 13.47
C ILE A 274 -6.20 -0.09 12.51
N GLY A 275 -5.69 1.00 13.01
CA GLY A 275 -4.81 1.95 12.33
C GLY A 275 -4.36 3.01 13.32
N THR A 276 -3.74 4.08 12.85
CA THR A 276 -3.49 5.23 13.72
C THR A 276 -4.78 6.02 13.91
N GLU A 277 -5.02 6.44 15.15
CA GLU A 277 -6.14 7.31 15.49
C GLU A 277 -5.89 8.74 14.96
N ASP A 278 -6.62 9.73 15.42
CA ASP A 278 -6.48 11.13 15.03
C ASP A 278 -5.21 11.77 15.64
N THR A 279 -4.04 11.27 15.24
CA THR A 279 -2.74 11.69 15.77
C THR A 279 -1.64 11.60 14.71
N PHE A 280 -0.62 12.42 14.85
CA PHE A 280 0.63 12.27 14.12
C PHE A 280 1.49 11.16 14.73
N GLY A 281 2.44 10.64 13.94
CA GLY A 281 3.48 9.77 14.45
C GLY A 281 4.55 10.53 15.25
N GLU A 282 5.64 9.83 15.56
CA GLU A 282 6.79 10.35 16.30
C GLU A 282 8.06 9.58 15.95
N SER A 283 9.22 10.04 16.43
CA SER A 283 10.50 9.34 16.25
C SER A 283 10.58 8.13 17.18
N GLY A 284 11.02 7.00 16.64
CA GLY A 284 11.22 5.75 17.36
C GLY A 284 11.69 4.67 16.39
N THR A 285 12.00 3.48 16.90
CA THR A 285 12.24 2.33 16.02
C THR A 285 10.90 1.88 15.40
N ALA A 286 10.94 1.25 14.23
CA ALA A 286 9.72 0.77 13.58
C ALA A 286 8.88 -0.13 14.48
N ASP A 287 9.53 -1.07 15.20
CA ASP A 287 8.84 -2.01 16.08
C ASP A 287 8.25 -1.33 17.31
N ASP A 288 8.97 -0.42 17.98
CA ASP A 288 8.45 0.34 19.12
C ASP A 288 7.24 1.18 18.74
N LEU A 289 7.25 1.76 17.53
CA LEU A 289 6.13 2.54 17.05
C LEU A 289 4.92 1.67 16.73
N LEU A 290 5.10 0.53 16.08
CA LEU A 290 4.01 -0.41 15.84
C LEU A 290 3.38 -0.88 17.16
N GLU A 291 4.20 -1.18 18.18
CA GLU A 291 3.71 -1.56 19.50
C GLU A 291 2.94 -0.40 20.16
N LYS A 292 3.54 0.78 20.21
CA LYS A 292 2.93 1.97 20.85
C LYS A 292 1.58 2.36 20.26
N TYR A 293 1.44 2.22 18.93
CA TYR A 293 0.20 2.56 18.21
C TYR A 293 -0.76 1.36 18.06
N GLY A 294 -0.48 0.24 18.71
CA GLY A 294 -1.36 -0.94 18.69
C GLY A 294 -1.42 -1.68 17.34
N LEU A 295 -0.42 -1.49 16.49
CA LEU A 295 -0.32 -2.17 15.19
C LEU A 295 0.38 -3.52 15.32
N THR A 296 -0.08 -4.36 16.26
CA THR A 296 0.51 -5.64 16.63
C THR A 296 -0.45 -6.80 16.39
N ALA A 297 0.09 -8.00 16.26
CA ALA A 297 -0.71 -9.21 16.08
C ALA A 297 -1.58 -9.51 17.31
N GLU A 298 -1.04 -9.25 18.51
CA GLU A 298 -1.74 -9.40 19.78
C GLU A 298 -2.98 -8.54 19.85
N HIS A 299 -2.84 -7.24 19.57
CA HIS A 299 -3.97 -6.31 19.58
C HIS A 299 -5.00 -6.62 18.50
N ILE A 300 -4.56 -7.05 17.30
CA ILE A 300 -5.47 -7.52 16.25
C ILE A 300 -6.31 -8.70 16.74
N ALA A 301 -5.69 -9.66 17.44
CA ALA A 301 -6.41 -10.82 17.97
C ALA A 301 -7.42 -10.41 19.06
N GLU A 302 -7.06 -9.52 19.99
CA GLU A 302 -7.94 -9.01 21.03
C GLU A 302 -9.16 -8.26 20.48
N GLU A 303 -8.94 -7.40 19.48
CA GLU A 303 -10.02 -6.67 18.82
C GLU A 303 -10.93 -7.60 18.01
N ALA A 304 -10.38 -8.64 17.39
CA ALA A 304 -11.18 -9.66 16.70
C ALA A 304 -12.09 -10.44 17.67
N GLU A 305 -11.59 -10.83 18.86
CA GLU A 305 -12.39 -11.47 19.90
C GLU A 305 -13.53 -10.54 20.37
N THR A 306 -13.20 -9.27 20.63
CA THR A 306 -14.19 -8.26 21.05
C THR A 306 -15.26 -8.06 19.97
N LEU A 307 -14.85 -8.06 18.70
CA LEU A 307 -15.76 -7.87 17.58
C LEU A 307 -16.71 -9.06 17.38
N ILE A 308 -16.23 -10.30 17.55
CA ILE A 308 -17.07 -11.51 17.48
C ILE A 308 -18.22 -11.44 18.50
N ALA A 309 -17.97 -10.92 19.69
CA ALA A 309 -19.00 -10.77 20.72
C ALA A 309 -20.11 -9.75 20.37
N ARG A 310 -19.96 -9.00 19.28
CA ARG A 310 -20.94 -8.00 18.79
C ARG A 310 -21.83 -8.52 17.66
N LYS A 311 -21.69 -9.79 17.26
CA LYS A 311 -22.51 -10.42 16.20
C LYS A 311 -24.00 -10.54 16.53
#